data_b4df0711330d3a6aabe9f1c8315e10e1
#
_entry.id   b4df0711330d3a6aabe9f1c8315e10e1
#
_cell.length_a   1.000
_cell.length_b   1.000
_cell.length_c   1.000
_cell.angle_alpha   90.00
_cell.angle_beta   90.00
_cell.angle_gamma   90.00
#
_symmetry.space_group_name_H-M   'P 1'
#
loop_
_entity.id
_entity.type
_entity.pdbx_description
1 polymer ?
#
loop_
_entity_poly.entity_id
_entity_poly.type
_entity_poly.pdbx_seq_one_letter_code
_entity_poly.pdbx_strand_id
1 'polypeptide(L)'
;TESRVAADSPLYSSDMKIDPTELSPRKIYRLMTFAITPRPIAWVGTVSAQGIANLAPFSFFNGVCANPPTVVFSVANRRDGSMKDTLRNIHAVPEFTISTVSFSDGGQMNATSAELPYEVSEFAACQVSEHPSERIRPPRVATAKLAMECVLHQLVPVGEGPLAGTLVIGRIVLVHLEDGAVHADSAAPGDPDPHVLDTIGRMGGDGYCRTADRFVLHRPTEK
;
A
#
# COMPACT_ATOMS: atom_id res chain seq x y z
N THR A 1 -34.66 13.92 36.14
CA THR A 1 -33.99 15.21 35.80
C THR A 1 -32.78 14.89 34.94
N GLU A 2 -33.03 14.80 33.62
CA GLU A 2 -31.99 14.68 32.61
C GLU A 2 -31.35 16.06 32.42
N SER A 3 -30.07 16.19 32.75
CA SER A 3 -29.29 17.37 32.44
C SER A 3 -28.90 17.32 30.95
N ARG A 4 -29.60 18.14 30.15
CA ARG A 4 -29.14 18.51 28.81
C ARG A 4 -27.80 19.23 28.95
N VAL A 5 -26.72 18.58 28.58
CA VAL A 5 -25.44 19.26 28.33
C VAL A 5 -25.62 20.08 27.08
N ALA A 6 -25.54 21.39 27.20
CA ALA A 6 -25.65 22.36 26.13
C ALA A 6 -24.47 22.15 25.13
N ALA A 7 -24.84 21.83 23.91
CA ALA A 7 -23.93 21.79 22.75
C ALA A 7 -23.84 23.20 22.16
N ASP A 8 -23.24 24.14 22.89
CA ASP A 8 -22.85 25.45 22.35
C ASP A 8 -21.34 25.64 22.59
N SER A 9 -20.55 24.95 21.77
CA SER A 9 -19.14 25.27 21.66
C SER A 9 -18.93 26.09 20.38
N PRO A 10 -18.45 27.35 20.45
CA PRO A 10 -18.31 28.24 19.31
C PRO A 10 -17.15 27.90 18.37
N LEU A 11 -16.65 26.64 18.41
CA LEU A 11 -15.52 26.17 17.61
C LEU A 11 -15.89 25.41 16.35
N TYR A 12 -17.16 25.21 16.05
CA TYR A 12 -17.61 24.59 14.80
C TYR A 12 -18.50 25.55 14.01
N SER A 13 -17.89 26.46 13.26
CA SER A 13 -18.52 27.01 12.08
C SER A 13 -18.77 25.82 11.12
N SER A 14 -20.00 25.69 10.62
CA SER A 14 -20.46 24.55 9.83
C SER A 14 -19.73 24.36 8.49
N ASP A 15 -18.84 25.27 8.10
CA ASP A 15 -18.13 25.28 6.82
C ASP A 15 -16.66 25.72 6.97
N MET A 16 -15.79 24.80 7.42
CA MET A 16 -14.35 25.04 7.32
C MET A 16 -13.90 24.76 5.88
N LYS A 17 -13.49 25.81 5.17
CA LYS A 17 -12.87 25.72 3.84
C LYS A 17 -11.36 25.79 3.98
N ILE A 18 -10.64 24.92 3.30
CA ILE A 18 -9.19 24.84 3.33
C ILE A 18 -8.70 25.00 1.89
N ASP A 19 -7.98 26.10 1.63
CA ASP A 19 -7.27 26.26 0.37
C ASP A 19 -5.92 25.50 0.46
N PRO A 20 -5.70 24.48 -0.38
CA PRO A 20 -4.46 23.72 -0.36
C PRO A 20 -3.22 24.56 -0.66
N THR A 21 -3.37 25.66 -1.41
CA THR A 21 -2.25 26.55 -1.78
C THR A 21 -1.68 27.34 -0.60
N GLU A 22 -2.47 27.50 0.47
CA GLU A 22 -2.08 28.19 1.69
C GLU A 22 -1.39 27.26 2.70
N LEU A 23 -1.33 25.95 2.41
CA LEU A 23 -0.77 24.96 3.31
C LEU A 23 0.63 24.48 2.85
N SER A 24 1.48 24.18 3.83
CA SER A 24 2.74 23.51 3.52
C SER A 24 2.49 22.08 3.00
N PRO A 25 3.35 21.52 2.14
CA PRO A 25 3.22 20.15 1.64
C PRO A 25 3.03 19.12 2.75
N ARG A 26 3.66 19.31 3.91
CA ARG A 26 3.52 18.43 5.08
C ARG A 26 2.10 18.47 5.67
N LYS A 27 1.48 19.66 5.73
CA LYS A 27 0.09 19.80 6.21
C LYS A 27 -0.89 19.17 5.22
N ILE A 28 -0.67 19.35 3.91
CA ILE A 28 -1.46 18.71 2.86
C ILE A 28 -1.33 17.19 2.94
N TYR A 29 -0.10 16.66 3.04
CA TYR A 29 0.12 15.24 3.21
C TYR A 29 -0.66 14.69 4.42
N ARG A 30 -0.59 15.39 5.55
CA ARG A 30 -1.35 14.99 6.76
C ARG A 30 -2.86 15.01 6.49
N LEU A 31 -3.40 16.07 5.86
CA LEU A 31 -4.82 16.16 5.51
C LEU A 31 -5.24 14.97 4.65
N MET A 32 -4.50 14.70 3.58
CA MET A 32 -4.79 13.57 2.67
C MET A 32 -4.76 12.23 3.39
N THR A 33 -3.77 12.00 4.26
CA THR A 33 -3.63 10.71 4.95
C THR A 33 -4.70 10.49 6.02
N PHE A 34 -5.34 11.53 6.55
CA PHE A 34 -6.49 11.42 7.46
C PHE A 34 -7.82 11.33 6.71
N ALA A 35 -7.95 12.00 5.55
CA ALA A 35 -9.17 12.00 4.77
C ALA A 35 -9.34 10.74 3.91
N ILE A 36 -8.23 10.20 3.38
CA ILE A 36 -8.25 9.00 2.53
C ILE A 36 -7.91 7.80 3.41
N THR A 37 -8.93 7.14 3.96
CA THR A 37 -8.80 6.00 4.88
C THR A 37 -9.95 5.01 4.74
N PRO A 38 -9.72 3.74 5.04
CA PRO A 38 -8.43 3.07 5.18
C PRO A 38 -7.74 2.93 3.83
N ARG A 39 -6.41 3.03 3.80
CA ARG A 39 -5.64 2.79 2.57
C ARG A 39 -5.08 1.37 2.58
N PRO A 40 -5.23 0.60 1.50
CA PRO A 40 -4.53 -0.66 1.37
C PRO A 40 -3.01 -0.44 1.35
N ILE A 41 -2.25 -1.45 1.73
CA ILE A 41 -0.79 -1.38 1.81
C ILE A 41 -0.20 -2.32 0.75
N ALA A 42 0.55 -1.76 -0.19
CA ALA A 42 1.43 -2.52 -1.06
C ALA A 42 2.78 -2.69 -0.34
N TRP A 43 3.12 -3.91 0.06
CA TRP A 43 4.44 -4.25 0.56
C TRP A 43 5.29 -4.70 -0.61
N VAL A 44 6.08 -3.74 -1.13
CA VAL A 44 6.70 -3.83 -2.46
C VAL A 44 8.11 -4.38 -2.34
N GLY A 45 8.34 -5.54 -2.97
CA GLY A 45 9.66 -6.13 -3.18
C GLY A 45 10.24 -5.69 -4.53
N THR A 46 11.48 -5.25 -4.53
CA THR A 46 12.25 -4.90 -5.73
C THR A 46 13.65 -5.47 -5.63
N VAL A 47 14.42 -5.41 -6.71
CA VAL A 47 15.81 -5.85 -6.72
C VAL A 47 16.68 -4.82 -7.43
N SER A 48 17.85 -4.52 -6.89
CA SER A 48 18.83 -3.67 -7.55
C SER A 48 19.43 -4.33 -8.79
N ALA A 49 20.13 -3.55 -9.63
CA ALA A 49 20.89 -4.10 -10.76
C ALA A 49 21.95 -5.12 -10.31
N GLN A 50 22.43 -5.03 -9.07
CA GLN A 50 23.40 -5.94 -8.45
C GLN A 50 22.74 -7.16 -7.78
N GLY A 51 21.41 -7.27 -7.80
CA GLY A 51 20.69 -8.39 -7.20
C GLY A 51 20.36 -8.23 -5.72
N ILE A 52 20.55 -7.04 -5.14
CA ILE A 52 20.19 -6.78 -3.74
C ILE A 52 18.67 -6.55 -3.65
N ALA A 53 17.99 -7.37 -2.86
CA ALA A 53 16.55 -7.24 -2.63
C ALA A 53 16.26 -6.06 -1.68
N ASN A 54 15.19 -5.31 -2.00
CA ASN A 54 14.67 -4.20 -1.20
C ASN A 54 13.19 -4.44 -0.93
N LEU A 55 12.69 -4.06 0.25
CA LEU A 55 11.30 -4.23 0.66
C LEU A 55 10.80 -2.98 1.36
N ALA A 56 9.75 -2.35 0.84
CA ALA A 56 9.18 -1.14 1.44
C ALA A 56 7.65 -1.08 1.32
N PRO A 57 6.92 -0.55 2.34
CA PRO A 57 5.47 -0.41 2.31
C PRO A 57 5.04 0.92 1.69
N PHE A 58 4.00 0.87 0.85
CA PHE A 58 3.35 2.03 0.24
C PHE A 58 1.84 1.96 0.44
N SER A 59 1.25 3.03 0.95
CA SER A 59 -0.20 3.08 1.22
C SER A 59 -1.00 3.99 0.27
N PHE A 60 -0.38 4.68 -0.66
CA PHE A 60 -1.07 5.22 -1.83
C PHE A 60 -1.07 4.16 -2.92
N PHE A 61 -1.93 3.16 -2.76
CA PHE A 61 -1.99 1.94 -3.56
C PHE A 61 -3.42 1.59 -3.92
N ASN A 62 -3.65 1.13 -5.15
CA ASN A 62 -4.96 0.61 -5.59
C ASN A 62 -4.84 -0.28 -6.84
N GLY A 63 -5.94 -1.02 -7.14
CA GLY A 63 -6.19 -1.60 -8.45
C GLY A 63 -6.60 -0.53 -9.47
N VAL A 64 -6.23 -0.71 -10.74
CA VAL A 64 -6.56 0.22 -11.84
C VAL A 64 -7.64 -0.38 -12.73
N CYS A 65 -7.40 -1.57 -13.29
CA CYS A 65 -8.33 -2.26 -14.17
C CYS A 65 -8.04 -3.78 -14.19
N ALA A 66 -9.03 -4.54 -14.68
CA ALA A 66 -8.91 -6.00 -14.78
C ALA A 66 -8.40 -6.48 -16.16
N ASN A 67 -8.45 -5.64 -17.20
CA ASN A 67 -8.00 -6.01 -18.54
C ASN A 67 -7.19 -4.88 -19.19
N PRO A 68 -5.86 -5.01 -19.23
CA PRO A 68 -5.05 -6.01 -18.51
C PRO A 68 -5.09 -5.80 -16.99
N PRO A 69 -4.82 -6.85 -16.17
CA PRO A 69 -4.84 -6.72 -14.72
C PRO A 69 -3.72 -5.78 -14.27
N THR A 70 -4.11 -4.63 -13.73
CA THR A 70 -3.20 -3.50 -13.50
C THR A 70 -3.40 -2.91 -12.11
N VAL A 71 -2.29 -2.61 -11.46
CA VAL A 71 -2.22 -1.95 -10.15
C VAL A 71 -1.40 -0.67 -10.22
N VAL A 72 -1.59 0.22 -9.25
CA VAL A 72 -0.82 1.45 -9.11
C VAL A 72 -0.46 1.69 -7.65
N PHE A 73 0.78 2.14 -7.42
CA PHE A 73 1.17 2.73 -6.15
C PHE A 73 2.02 3.98 -6.36
N SER A 74 2.05 4.86 -5.37
CA SER A 74 2.82 6.10 -5.44
C SER A 74 4.05 6.03 -4.54
N VAL A 75 5.21 6.37 -5.11
CA VAL A 75 6.48 6.52 -4.39
C VAL A 75 6.79 8.00 -4.25
N ALA A 76 6.70 8.53 -3.02
CA ALA A 76 7.11 9.90 -2.74
C ALA A 76 8.64 9.99 -2.66
N ASN A 77 9.21 11.10 -3.14
CA ASN A 77 10.61 11.43 -2.95
C ASN A 77 10.94 11.58 -1.45
N ARG A 78 12.19 11.36 -1.08
CA ARG A 78 12.70 11.64 0.26
C ARG A 78 12.61 13.13 0.58
N ARG A 79 12.84 13.48 1.85
CA ARG A 79 12.78 14.87 2.32
C ARG A 79 13.85 15.78 1.71
N ASP A 80 14.94 15.21 1.28
CA ASP A 80 16.03 15.88 0.56
C ASP A 80 15.77 15.99 -0.95
N GLY A 81 14.63 15.46 -1.43
CA GLY A 81 14.26 15.40 -2.84
C GLY A 81 14.81 14.21 -3.59
N SER A 82 15.63 13.37 -2.97
CA SER A 82 16.20 12.18 -3.60
C SER A 82 15.16 11.08 -3.83
N MET A 83 15.44 10.23 -4.79
CA MET A 83 14.62 9.08 -5.15
C MET A 83 14.76 7.97 -4.09
N LYS A 84 13.65 7.32 -3.71
CA LYS A 84 13.68 6.12 -2.88
C LYS A 84 14.23 4.90 -3.63
N ASP A 85 14.83 3.97 -2.90
CA ASP A 85 15.48 2.79 -3.45
C ASP A 85 14.51 1.92 -4.27
N THR A 86 13.27 1.77 -3.85
CA THR A 86 12.23 1.09 -4.62
C THR A 86 12.08 1.66 -6.03
N LEU A 87 12.00 2.99 -6.17
CA LEU A 87 11.86 3.62 -7.48
C LEU A 87 13.14 3.53 -8.29
N ARG A 88 14.32 3.69 -7.64
CA ARG A 88 15.63 3.49 -8.26
C ARG A 88 15.78 2.07 -8.81
N ASN A 89 15.34 1.07 -8.06
CA ASN A 89 15.36 -0.32 -8.50
C ASN A 89 14.43 -0.57 -9.69
N ILE A 90 13.20 -0.04 -9.65
CA ILE A 90 12.23 -0.20 -10.75
C ILE A 90 12.72 0.47 -12.05
N HIS A 91 13.48 1.57 -11.97
CA HIS A 91 14.13 2.14 -13.15
C HIS A 91 15.20 1.20 -13.75
N ALA A 92 15.97 0.51 -12.90
CA ALA A 92 17.04 -0.40 -13.35
C ALA A 92 16.49 -1.78 -13.75
N VAL A 93 15.51 -2.27 -13.00
CA VAL A 93 14.87 -3.58 -13.13
C VAL A 93 13.36 -3.33 -13.12
N PRO A 94 12.70 -3.27 -14.29
CA PRO A 94 11.29 -2.89 -14.40
C PRO A 94 10.32 -3.99 -13.95
N GLU A 95 10.60 -4.56 -12.79
CA GLU A 95 9.88 -5.67 -12.18
C GLU A 95 9.74 -5.41 -10.67
N PHE A 96 8.63 -5.85 -10.07
CA PHE A 96 8.41 -5.74 -8.64
C PHE A 96 7.35 -6.73 -8.16
N THR A 97 7.39 -7.07 -6.88
CA THR A 97 6.33 -7.81 -6.22
C THR A 97 5.47 -6.88 -5.37
N ILE A 98 4.21 -7.22 -5.18
CA ILE A 98 3.35 -6.62 -4.16
C ILE A 98 2.81 -7.75 -3.30
N SER A 99 3.18 -7.75 -2.03
CA SER A 99 2.63 -8.64 -1.01
C SER A 99 1.56 -7.91 -0.20
N THR A 100 0.43 -8.57 0.09
CA THR A 100 -0.55 -8.06 1.07
C THR A 100 0.00 -8.20 2.47
N VAL A 101 -0.43 -7.32 3.36
CA VAL A 101 0.04 -7.31 4.76
C VAL A 101 -1.07 -7.84 5.67
N SER A 102 -0.86 -9.00 6.27
CA SER A 102 -1.72 -9.53 7.32
C SER A 102 -1.48 -8.80 8.64
N PHE A 103 -2.42 -8.87 9.56
CA PHE A 103 -2.26 -8.27 10.89
C PHE A 103 -1.03 -8.80 11.64
N SER A 104 -0.72 -10.08 11.48
CA SER A 104 0.48 -10.72 12.05
C SER A 104 1.79 -10.11 11.55
N ASP A 105 1.83 -9.66 10.30
CA ASP A 105 3.03 -9.12 9.65
C ASP A 105 3.20 -7.61 9.86
N GLY A 106 2.21 -6.95 10.49
CA GLY A 106 2.17 -5.49 10.63
C GLY A 106 3.42 -4.89 11.29
N GLY A 107 3.99 -5.56 12.28
CA GLY A 107 5.21 -5.12 12.96
C GLY A 107 6.43 -5.14 12.05
N GLN A 108 6.65 -6.25 11.33
CA GLN A 108 7.76 -6.40 10.39
C GLN A 108 7.60 -5.45 9.20
N MET A 109 6.39 -5.34 8.64
CA MET A 109 6.11 -4.39 7.57
C MET A 109 6.43 -2.95 8.00
N ASN A 110 6.02 -2.55 9.20
CA ASN A 110 6.33 -1.21 9.70
C ASN A 110 7.85 -1.00 9.87
N ALA A 111 8.59 -2.01 10.32
CA ALA A 111 10.06 -1.94 10.43
C ALA A 111 10.73 -1.70 9.06
N THR A 112 10.21 -2.30 7.97
CA THR A 112 10.75 -2.08 6.61
C THR A 112 10.46 -0.69 6.03
N SER A 113 9.77 0.19 6.77
CA SER A 113 9.61 1.60 6.39
C SER A 113 10.81 2.47 6.78
N ALA A 114 11.77 1.94 7.53
CA ALA A 114 13.00 2.64 7.92
C ALA A 114 13.87 2.94 6.69
N GLU A 115 14.57 4.08 6.74
CA GLU A 115 15.54 4.42 5.71
C GLU A 115 16.89 3.73 6.03
N LEU A 116 17.21 2.71 5.24
CA LEU A 116 18.47 1.97 5.33
C LEU A 116 19.42 2.39 4.19
N PRO A 117 20.74 2.11 4.30
CA PRO A 117 21.65 2.22 3.17
C PRO A 117 21.20 1.35 1.99
N TYR A 118 21.41 1.84 0.77
CA TYR A 118 20.95 1.16 -0.47
C TYR A 118 21.45 -0.29 -0.62
N GLU A 119 22.61 -0.58 -0.06
CA GLU A 119 23.25 -1.90 -0.10
C GLU A 119 22.72 -2.85 0.99
N VAL A 120 21.82 -2.39 1.83
CA VAL A 120 21.23 -3.19 2.93
C VAL A 120 19.81 -3.59 2.56
N SER A 121 19.56 -4.90 2.53
CA SER A 121 18.22 -5.44 2.29
C SER A 121 17.35 -5.34 3.53
N GLU A 122 16.15 -4.75 3.42
CA GLU A 122 15.15 -4.72 4.48
C GLU A 122 14.64 -6.12 4.82
N PHE A 123 14.62 -7.05 3.87
CA PHE A 123 14.30 -8.45 4.16
C PHE A 123 15.22 -8.99 5.27
N ALA A 124 16.52 -8.83 5.10
CA ALA A 124 17.51 -9.31 6.07
C ALA A 124 17.50 -8.46 7.35
N ALA A 125 17.53 -7.12 7.24
CA ALA A 125 17.62 -6.23 8.38
C ALA A 125 16.40 -6.29 9.30
N CYS A 126 15.20 -6.51 8.75
CA CYS A 126 13.94 -6.59 9.50
C CYS A 126 13.48 -8.03 9.73
N GLN A 127 14.31 -9.04 9.42
CA GLN A 127 14.01 -10.46 9.61
C GLN A 127 12.71 -10.91 8.89
N VAL A 128 12.47 -10.35 7.70
CA VAL A 128 11.37 -10.77 6.83
C VAL A 128 11.87 -11.88 5.92
N SER A 129 11.24 -13.04 5.97
CA SER A 129 11.59 -14.15 5.08
C SER A 129 11.17 -13.85 3.64
N GLU A 130 12.09 -14.03 2.71
CA GLU A 130 11.82 -13.91 1.28
C GLU A 130 11.51 -15.27 0.64
N HIS A 131 10.70 -15.26 -0.41
CA HIS A 131 10.44 -16.40 -1.26
C HIS A 131 10.67 -16.01 -2.72
N PRO A 132 11.35 -16.84 -3.52
CA PRO A 132 11.57 -16.55 -4.93
C PRO A 132 10.27 -16.33 -5.70
N SER A 133 10.29 -15.41 -6.64
CA SER A 133 9.25 -15.27 -7.66
C SER A 133 9.43 -16.29 -8.78
N GLU A 134 8.38 -16.53 -9.58
CA GLU A 134 8.40 -17.49 -10.67
C GLU A 134 8.64 -16.86 -12.05
N ARG A 135 8.16 -15.61 -12.25
CA ARG A 135 8.18 -14.94 -13.54
C ARG A 135 9.05 -13.68 -13.58
N ILE A 136 9.47 -13.20 -12.42
CA ILE A 136 10.24 -11.97 -12.27
C ILE A 136 11.39 -12.18 -11.28
N ARG A 137 12.33 -11.25 -11.24
CA ARG A 137 13.51 -11.35 -10.36
C ARG A 137 13.27 -10.99 -8.89
N PRO A 138 12.51 -9.92 -8.58
CA PRO A 138 12.30 -9.51 -7.19
C PRO A 138 11.62 -10.61 -6.37
N PRO A 139 12.10 -10.91 -5.14
CA PRO A 139 11.44 -11.85 -4.26
C PRO A 139 10.13 -11.30 -3.72
N ARG A 140 9.26 -12.19 -3.28
CA ARG A 140 8.04 -11.89 -2.52
C ARG A 140 8.23 -12.20 -1.04
N VAL A 141 7.39 -11.62 -0.19
CA VAL A 141 7.35 -11.95 1.24
C VAL A 141 6.81 -13.37 1.42
N ALA A 142 7.56 -14.22 2.13
CA ALA A 142 7.22 -15.65 2.28
C ALA A 142 5.94 -15.87 3.11
N THR A 143 5.65 -14.99 4.09
CA THR A 143 4.46 -15.07 4.96
C THR A 143 3.22 -14.43 4.36
N ALA A 144 3.35 -13.72 3.22
CA ALA A 144 2.21 -13.07 2.61
C ALA A 144 1.22 -14.06 2.03
N LYS A 145 -0.02 -14.02 2.49
CA LYS A 145 -1.10 -14.91 2.04
C LYS A 145 -1.56 -14.64 0.62
N LEU A 146 -1.32 -13.43 0.11
CA LEU A 146 -1.48 -13.08 -1.29
C LEU A 146 -0.30 -12.21 -1.72
N ALA A 147 0.32 -12.57 -2.84
CA ALA A 147 1.35 -11.78 -3.48
C ALA A 147 1.13 -11.71 -4.99
N MET A 148 1.51 -10.60 -5.59
CA MET A 148 1.41 -10.35 -7.03
C MET A 148 2.79 -10.12 -7.59
N GLU A 149 3.14 -10.81 -8.67
CA GLU A 149 4.30 -10.51 -9.49
C GLU A 149 3.90 -9.52 -10.58
N CYS A 150 4.64 -8.44 -10.70
CA CYS A 150 4.29 -7.33 -11.57
C CYS A 150 5.46 -6.94 -12.48
N VAL A 151 5.14 -6.60 -13.72
CA VAL A 151 6.06 -5.90 -14.63
C VAL A 151 5.64 -4.45 -14.78
N LEU A 152 6.61 -3.55 -14.83
CA LEU A 152 6.36 -2.13 -15.01
C LEU A 152 5.61 -1.88 -16.32
N HIS A 153 4.50 -1.15 -16.23
CA HIS A 153 3.79 -0.62 -17.40
C HIS A 153 4.21 0.82 -17.69
N GLN A 154 4.19 1.67 -16.66
CA GLN A 154 4.52 3.09 -16.81
C GLN A 154 4.93 3.72 -15.49
N LEU A 155 5.83 4.70 -15.56
CA LEU A 155 6.12 5.66 -14.49
C LEU A 155 5.53 7.02 -14.87
N VAL A 156 4.78 7.63 -13.94
CA VAL A 156 4.19 8.96 -14.13
C VAL A 156 4.66 9.87 -12.98
N PRO A 157 5.68 10.71 -13.20
CA PRO A 157 6.09 11.70 -12.21
C PRO A 157 4.98 12.74 -11.98
N VAL A 158 4.75 13.13 -10.72
CA VAL A 158 3.77 14.13 -10.31
C VAL A 158 4.46 15.14 -9.38
N GLY A 159 4.68 16.35 -9.86
CA GLY A 159 5.43 17.39 -9.16
C GLY A 159 6.93 17.15 -9.18
N GLU A 160 7.66 18.03 -8.49
CA GLU A 160 9.13 18.03 -8.40
C GLU A 160 9.58 18.33 -6.97
N GLY A 161 10.80 17.88 -6.62
CA GLY A 161 11.43 18.14 -5.32
C GLY A 161 10.93 17.25 -4.17
N PRO A 162 11.10 17.71 -2.92
CA PRO A 162 10.71 16.95 -1.72
C PRO A 162 9.21 16.64 -1.69
N LEU A 163 8.87 15.40 -1.33
CA LEU A 163 7.48 14.90 -1.23
C LEU A 163 6.70 14.89 -2.56
N ALA A 164 7.29 15.26 -3.69
CA ALA A 164 6.73 14.95 -5.00
C ALA A 164 6.62 13.43 -5.16
N GLY A 165 5.70 12.96 -5.98
CA GLY A 165 5.42 11.54 -6.14
C GLY A 165 5.67 11.04 -7.55
N THR A 166 5.94 9.75 -7.68
CA THR A 166 5.90 9.04 -8.96
C THR A 166 4.88 7.91 -8.84
N LEU A 167 3.88 7.89 -9.72
CA LEU A 167 3.00 6.74 -9.85
C LEU A 167 3.74 5.63 -10.57
N VAL A 168 3.77 4.47 -9.95
CA VAL A 168 4.27 3.22 -10.52
C VAL A 168 3.06 2.42 -10.94
N ILE A 169 2.85 2.30 -12.25
CA ILE A 169 1.75 1.51 -12.82
C ILE A 169 2.35 0.20 -13.27
N GLY A 170 1.83 -0.92 -12.76
CA GLY A 170 2.33 -2.25 -13.06
C GLY A 170 1.24 -3.20 -13.51
N ARG A 171 1.57 -4.04 -14.50
CA ARG A 171 0.72 -5.14 -14.93
C ARG A 171 1.04 -6.38 -14.10
N ILE A 172 0.02 -6.97 -13.51
CA ILE A 172 0.12 -8.26 -12.80
C ILE A 172 0.37 -9.36 -13.83
N VAL A 173 1.39 -10.18 -13.62
CA VAL A 173 1.75 -11.31 -14.49
C VAL A 173 1.54 -12.66 -13.80
N LEU A 174 1.52 -12.69 -12.47
CA LEU A 174 1.20 -13.87 -11.67
C LEU A 174 0.64 -13.44 -10.31
N VAL A 175 -0.29 -14.22 -9.78
CA VAL A 175 -0.80 -14.08 -8.41
C VAL A 175 -0.52 -15.35 -7.65
N HIS A 176 0.09 -15.22 -6.47
CA HIS A 176 0.24 -16.27 -5.49
C HIS A 176 -0.83 -16.09 -4.42
N LEU A 177 -1.56 -17.13 -4.14
CA LEU A 177 -2.56 -17.18 -3.08
C LEU A 177 -2.29 -18.42 -2.24
N GLU A 178 -2.22 -18.26 -0.93
CA GLU A 178 -2.04 -19.36 0.01
C GLU A 178 -3.24 -20.35 -0.11
N ASP A 179 -2.97 -21.66 -0.13
CA ASP A 179 -4.00 -22.69 -0.35
C ASP A 179 -5.21 -22.59 0.59
N GLY A 180 -5.00 -22.18 1.84
CA GLY A 180 -6.08 -21.96 2.80
C GLY A 180 -6.78 -20.61 2.72
N ALA A 181 -6.34 -19.69 1.84
CA ALA A 181 -6.87 -18.34 1.74
C ALA A 181 -7.96 -18.17 0.67
N VAL A 182 -8.51 -19.26 0.17
CA VAL A 182 -9.63 -19.28 -0.77
C VAL A 182 -10.95 -19.41 -0.01
N HIS A 183 -11.94 -18.63 -0.40
CA HIS A 183 -13.27 -18.67 0.20
C HIS A 183 -13.95 -20.02 -0.09
N ALA A 184 -14.29 -20.78 0.96
CA ALA A 184 -14.84 -22.14 0.81
C ALA A 184 -16.18 -22.19 0.05
N ASP A 185 -17.00 -21.15 0.22
CA ASP A 185 -18.36 -21.03 -0.38
C ASP A 185 -18.37 -20.09 -1.59
N SER A 186 -17.21 -19.79 -2.19
CA SER A 186 -17.15 -18.89 -3.35
C SER A 186 -17.89 -19.48 -4.53
N ALA A 187 -18.76 -18.67 -5.15
CA ALA A 187 -19.39 -18.99 -6.42
C ALA A 187 -18.39 -19.04 -7.59
N ALA A 188 -17.19 -18.49 -7.40
CA ALA A 188 -16.09 -18.52 -8.36
C ALA A 188 -14.85 -19.16 -7.70
N PRO A 189 -14.25 -20.20 -8.29
CA PRO A 189 -13.04 -20.80 -7.76
C PRO A 189 -11.91 -19.76 -7.68
N GLY A 190 -11.28 -19.66 -6.50
CA GLY A 190 -10.12 -18.81 -6.28
C GLY A 190 -10.38 -17.43 -5.71
N ASP A 191 -11.63 -17.11 -5.30
CA ASP A 191 -11.88 -15.86 -4.57
C ASP A 191 -11.13 -15.85 -3.23
N PRO A 192 -10.30 -14.83 -2.95
CA PRO A 192 -9.59 -14.75 -1.69
C PRO A 192 -10.55 -14.59 -0.51
N ASP A 193 -10.36 -15.36 0.56
CA ASP A 193 -11.10 -15.20 1.82
C ASP A 193 -10.51 -14.03 2.63
N PRO A 194 -11.26 -12.92 2.75
CA PRO A 194 -10.77 -11.77 3.48
C PRO A 194 -10.65 -12.02 5.00
N HIS A 195 -11.28 -13.05 5.58
CA HIS A 195 -11.06 -13.46 6.98
C HIS A 195 -9.70 -14.13 7.15
N VAL A 196 -9.33 -14.97 6.18
CA VAL A 196 -8.03 -15.65 6.18
C VAL A 196 -6.93 -14.65 5.85
N LEU A 197 -7.11 -13.78 4.86
CA LEU A 197 -6.12 -12.74 4.51
C LEU A 197 -5.83 -11.83 5.69
N ASP A 198 -6.82 -11.51 6.54
CA ASP A 198 -6.72 -10.67 7.74
C ASP A 198 -5.88 -9.40 7.51
N THR A 199 -6.12 -8.74 6.39
CA THR A 199 -5.33 -7.60 5.97
C THR A 199 -5.50 -6.39 6.88
N ILE A 200 -4.47 -5.54 6.92
CA ILE A 200 -4.53 -4.25 7.61
C ILE A 200 -4.55 -3.09 6.62
N GLY A 201 -5.19 -1.99 7.03
CA GLY A 201 -5.23 -0.73 6.29
C GLY A 201 -4.51 0.37 7.05
N ARG A 202 -3.81 1.26 6.31
CA ARG A 202 -3.16 2.43 6.88
C ARG A 202 -4.19 3.54 7.12
N MET A 203 -4.15 4.12 8.33
CA MET A 203 -4.93 5.29 8.73
C MET A 203 -4.08 6.56 8.74
N GLY A 204 -4.60 7.66 9.27
CA GLY A 204 -3.83 8.87 9.50
C GLY A 204 -2.82 8.72 10.65
N GLY A 205 -1.73 9.48 10.60
CA GLY A 205 -0.65 9.41 11.62
C GLY A 205 -0.02 8.01 11.67
N ASP A 206 0.11 7.45 12.86
CA ASP A 206 0.67 6.10 13.09
C ASP A 206 -0.41 5.01 13.19
N GLY A 207 -1.66 5.35 12.85
CA GLY A 207 -2.80 4.47 12.96
C GLY A 207 -2.86 3.41 11.85
N TYR A 208 -3.37 2.25 12.22
CA TYR A 208 -3.77 1.14 11.34
C TYR A 208 -5.14 0.63 11.77
N CYS A 209 -5.85 -0.01 10.87
CA CYS A 209 -7.06 -0.78 11.18
C CYS A 209 -6.93 -2.19 10.65
N ARG A 210 -7.64 -3.15 11.26
CA ARG A 210 -7.89 -4.46 10.67
C ARG A 210 -9.12 -4.36 9.79
N THR A 211 -9.15 -5.12 8.70
CA THR A 211 -10.31 -5.20 7.80
C THR A 211 -11.30 -6.29 8.23
N ALA A 212 -11.31 -6.67 9.52
CA ALA A 212 -12.16 -7.72 10.07
C ALA A 212 -13.60 -7.26 10.30
N ASP A 213 -13.82 -5.97 10.60
CA ASP A 213 -15.16 -5.38 10.77
C ASP A 213 -15.72 -5.03 9.38
N ARG A 214 -16.66 -5.85 8.91
CA ARG A 214 -17.20 -5.78 7.55
C ARG A 214 -18.71 -5.94 7.55
N PHE A 215 -19.37 -5.27 6.62
CA PHE A 215 -20.79 -5.40 6.38
C PHE A 215 -21.06 -5.51 4.88
N VAL A 216 -22.21 -6.03 4.50
CA VAL A 216 -22.60 -6.25 3.10
C VAL A 216 -23.65 -5.23 2.71
N LEU A 217 -23.40 -4.56 1.57
CA LEU A 217 -24.41 -3.77 0.86
C LEU A 217 -24.58 -4.38 -0.54
N HIS A 218 -25.78 -4.89 -0.82
CA HIS A 218 -26.07 -5.43 -2.14
C HIS A 218 -26.18 -4.29 -3.17
N ARG A 219 -25.57 -4.47 -4.33
CA ARG A 219 -25.77 -3.52 -5.44
C ARG A 219 -27.24 -3.54 -5.88
N PRO A 220 -27.82 -2.37 -6.20
CA PRO A 220 -29.13 -2.34 -6.83
C PRO A 220 -29.09 -3.16 -8.13
N THR A 221 -30.02 -4.11 -8.26
CA THR A 221 -30.24 -4.79 -9.53
C THR A 221 -31.07 -3.87 -10.43
N GLU A 222 -30.63 -3.66 -11.68
CA GLU A 222 -31.46 -3.00 -12.67
C GLU A 222 -32.79 -3.76 -12.79
N LYS A 223 -33.91 -3.00 -12.78
CA LYS A 223 -35.22 -3.54 -12.99
C LYS A 223 -35.49 -3.68 -14.48
#